data_bbea9091ca376ab14cb43b2771a79405
#
_entry.id   bbea9091ca376ab14cb43b2771a79405
#
_cell.length_a   1.000
_cell.length_b   1.000
_cell.length_c   1.000
_cell.angle_alpha   90.00
_cell.angle_beta   90.00
_cell.angle_gamma   90.00
#
_symmetry.space_group_name_H-M   'P 1'
#
loop_
_entity.id
_entity.type
_entity.pdbx_description
1 polymer ?
#
loop_
_entity_poly.entity_id
_entity_poly.type
_entity_poly.pdbx_seq_one_letter_code
_entity_poly.pdbx_strand_id
1 'polypeptide(L)'
;MFRALTPVVRALLIANILIFGLQALTGQGLVIDFALWPWGGNQLYGTPPFEPWQLITYAFLHGGFWHLFGNMFALYIFGPDVERLVGPRRFSVYYGVCVIGAALTQLFVVHAIYPGPYPTIGASGGIFGILLFYGMAFPRRQLLLLFPPIPMPAWLFVTLYGILELGLGVFGTSQGVAHFAHLGGMVTGFVLIRYWRSRNRYLY
;
A
#
# COMPACT_ATOMS: atom_id res chain seq x y z
N MET A 1 8.22 -12.95 22.25
CA MET A 1 8.18 -11.61 22.89
C MET A 1 7.55 -10.65 21.88
N PHE A 2 6.35 -10.19 22.13
CA PHE A 2 5.67 -9.22 21.26
C PHE A 2 6.47 -7.91 21.29
N ARG A 3 7.01 -7.49 20.14
CA ARG A 3 7.69 -6.20 20.03
C ARG A 3 6.65 -5.09 20.18
N ALA A 4 6.91 -4.09 21.03
CA ALA A 4 6.06 -2.93 21.19
C ALA A 4 5.86 -2.23 19.84
N LEU A 5 4.62 -1.86 19.53
CA LEU A 5 4.26 -1.08 18.35
C LEU A 5 4.93 0.30 18.40
N THR A 6 5.42 0.73 17.25
CA THR A 6 5.96 2.08 17.08
C THR A 6 4.82 3.10 16.90
N PRO A 7 5.05 4.39 17.19
CA PRO A 7 3.97 5.39 17.25
C PRO A 7 3.16 5.51 15.97
N VAL A 8 3.81 5.61 14.81
CA VAL A 8 3.11 5.83 13.52
C VAL A 8 2.40 4.55 13.06
N VAL A 9 3.06 3.39 13.17
CA VAL A 9 2.41 2.11 12.86
C VAL A 9 1.18 1.91 13.72
N ARG A 10 1.25 2.20 15.03
CA ARG A 10 0.10 2.12 15.93
C ARG A 10 -1.04 3.05 15.51
N ALA A 11 -0.70 4.30 15.15
CA ALA A 11 -1.70 5.27 14.70
C ALA A 11 -2.37 4.83 13.39
N LEU A 12 -1.60 4.30 12.42
CA LEU A 12 -2.13 3.79 11.16
C LEU A 12 -3.03 2.57 11.38
N LEU A 13 -2.64 1.61 12.24
CA LEU A 13 -3.48 0.46 12.58
C LEU A 13 -4.81 0.90 13.18
N ILE A 14 -4.78 1.79 14.18
CA ILE A 14 -6.00 2.29 14.84
C ILE A 14 -6.87 3.03 13.83
N ALA A 15 -6.31 3.94 13.03
CA ALA A 15 -7.07 4.71 12.05
C ALA A 15 -7.79 3.80 11.04
N ASN A 16 -7.09 2.82 10.47
CA ASN A 16 -7.68 1.89 9.50
C ASN A 16 -8.81 1.04 10.12
N ILE A 17 -8.61 0.52 11.33
CA ILE A 17 -9.64 -0.27 12.04
C ILE A 17 -10.88 0.60 12.34
N LEU A 18 -10.69 1.83 12.84
CA LEU A 18 -11.79 2.73 13.15
C LEU A 18 -12.56 3.15 11.89
N ILE A 19 -11.84 3.49 10.80
CA ILE A 19 -12.47 3.85 9.53
C ILE A 19 -13.22 2.66 8.93
N PHE A 20 -12.69 1.45 9.03
CA PHE A 20 -13.39 0.25 8.58
C PHE A 20 -14.66 -0.03 9.40
N GLY A 21 -14.61 0.19 10.72
CA GLY A 21 -15.81 0.15 11.57
C GLY A 21 -16.85 1.20 11.14
N LEU A 22 -16.41 2.42 10.81
CA LEU A 22 -17.28 3.47 10.29
C LEU A 22 -17.87 3.12 8.92
N GLN A 23 -17.08 2.50 8.01
CA GLN A 23 -17.60 1.98 6.73
C GLN A 23 -18.74 0.97 6.95
N ALA A 24 -18.61 0.09 7.92
CA ALA A 24 -19.65 -0.89 8.24
C ALA A 24 -20.96 -0.23 8.71
N LEU A 25 -20.88 0.93 9.37
CA LEU A 25 -22.04 1.69 9.84
C LEU A 25 -22.66 2.57 8.75
N THR A 26 -21.85 3.14 7.85
CA THR A 26 -22.30 4.11 6.83
C THR A 26 -22.57 3.47 5.46
N GLY A 27 -22.28 2.18 5.30
CA GLY A 27 -22.43 1.48 4.03
C GLY A 27 -21.49 2.03 2.96
N GLN A 28 -22.03 2.32 1.76
CA GLN A 28 -21.24 2.80 0.61
C GLN A 28 -20.87 4.29 0.67
N GLY A 29 -21.40 5.07 1.61
CA GLY A 29 -21.19 6.53 1.66
C GLY A 29 -19.70 6.91 1.69
N LEU A 30 -18.92 6.31 2.59
CA LEU A 30 -17.49 6.61 2.66
C LEU A 30 -16.72 6.18 1.39
N VAL A 31 -17.16 5.13 0.72
CA VAL A 31 -16.51 4.69 -0.53
C VAL A 31 -16.79 5.69 -1.64
N ILE A 32 -18.01 6.22 -1.72
CA ILE A 32 -18.39 7.23 -2.72
C ILE A 32 -17.51 8.47 -2.59
N ASP A 33 -17.31 8.98 -1.38
CA ASP A 33 -16.64 10.26 -1.16
C ASP A 33 -15.10 10.15 -1.09
N PHE A 34 -14.58 9.03 -0.57
CA PHE A 34 -13.17 8.91 -0.16
C PHE A 34 -12.35 7.83 -0.88
N ALA A 35 -12.97 6.94 -1.68
CA ALA A 35 -12.24 6.02 -2.53
C ALA A 35 -11.56 6.75 -3.69
N LEU A 36 -10.50 6.18 -4.24
CA LEU A 36 -9.82 6.73 -5.41
C LEU A 36 -10.60 6.37 -6.68
N TRP A 37 -11.38 7.31 -7.19
CA TRP A 37 -12.15 7.15 -8.41
C TRP A 37 -11.33 7.45 -9.67
N PRO A 38 -11.64 6.79 -10.80
CA PRO A 38 -10.94 7.01 -12.06
C PRO A 38 -11.06 8.45 -12.54
N TRP A 39 -9.98 9.01 -13.05
CA TRP A 39 -9.96 10.34 -13.63
C TRP A 39 -10.86 10.40 -14.87
N GLY A 40 -11.83 11.29 -14.89
CA GLY A 40 -12.83 11.40 -15.98
C GLY A 40 -13.87 10.27 -15.99
N GLY A 41 -13.86 9.35 -15.03
CA GLY A 41 -14.80 8.23 -14.95
C GLY A 41 -16.26 8.65 -14.78
N ASN A 42 -16.51 9.81 -14.16
CA ASN A 42 -17.85 10.38 -14.02
C ASN A 42 -18.52 10.71 -15.37
N GLN A 43 -17.76 11.12 -16.37
CA GLN A 43 -18.26 11.41 -17.72
C GLN A 43 -18.44 10.13 -18.54
N LEU A 44 -17.55 9.16 -18.38
CA LEU A 44 -17.55 7.92 -19.16
C LEU A 44 -18.48 6.84 -18.60
N TYR A 45 -18.61 6.76 -17.28
CA TYR A 45 -19.26 5.63 -16.60
C TYR A 45 -20.30 6.05 -15.57
N GLY A 46 -20.53 7.37 -15.36
CA GLY A 46 -21.43 7.85 -14.31
C GLY A 46 -20.93 7.56 -12.88
N THR A 47 -19.62 7.35 -12.68
CA THR A 47 -19.03 7.15 -11.35
C THR A 47 -18.94 8.47 -10.59
N PRO A 48 -18.72 8.46 -9.28
CA PRO A 48 -18.33 9.65 -8.54
C PRO A 48 -17.09 10.32 -9.17
N PRO A 49 -16.95 11.66 -9.09
CA PRO A 49 -15.80 12.37 -9.63
C PRO A 49 -14.53 12.04 -8.84
N PHE A 50 -13.39 12.13 -9.52
CA PHE A 50 -12.09 12.17 -8.83
C PHE A 50 -11.93 13.49 -8.08
N GLU A 51 -11.51 13.39 -6.83
CA GLU A 51 -11.22 14.53 -5.97
C GLU A 51 -9.81 14.42 -5.38
N PRO A 52 -9.05 15.54 -5.23
CA PRO A 52 -7.64 15.50 -4.83
C PRO A 52 -7.34 14.79 -3.50
N TRP A 53 -8.25 14.86 -2.52
CA TRP A 53 -8.08 14.17 -1.23
C TRP A 53 -8.09 12.65 -1.36
N GLN A 54 -8.71 12.13 -2.41
CA GLN A 54 -8.75 10.69 -2.68
C GLN A 54 -7.36 10.09 -2.90
N LEU A 55 -6.34 10.89 -3.27
CA LEU A 55 -4.94 10.45 -3.34
C LEU A 55 -4.38 9.93 -2.00
N ILE A 56 -5.05 10.25 -0.90
CA ILE A 56 -4.64 9.84 0.46
C ILE A 56 -5.74 9.02 1.13
N THR A 57 -7.00 9.46 1.04
CA THR A 57 -8.09 8.89 1.82
C THR A 57 -8.42 7.46 1.45
N TYR A 58 -8.25 7.09 0.19
CA TYR A 58 -8.47 5.72 -0.31
C TYR A 58 -7.67 4.66 0.47
N ALA A 59 -6.50 5.04 0.99
CA ALA A 59 -5.61 4.15 1.73
C ALA A 59 -6.13 3.74 3.11
N PHE A 60 -7.24 4.31 3.57
CA PHE A 60 -7.88 3.97 4.83
C PHE A 60 -9.16 3.15 4.66
N LEU A 61 -9.65 3.01 3.44
CA LEU A 61 -10.84 2.22 3.12
C LEU A 61 -10.48 0.78 2.77
N HIS A 62 -11.38 -0.16 3.10
CA HIS A 62 -11.13 -1.58 2.83
C HIS A 62 -12.38 -2.27 2.29
N GLY A 63 -12.20 -3.17 1.30
CA GLY A 63 -13.28 -3.89 0.63
C GLY A 63 -13.87 -5.05 1.42
N GLY A 64 -13.36 -5.36 2.63
CA GLY A 64 -13.86 -6.42 3.51
C GLY A 64 -12.86 -6.79 4.58
N PHE A 65 -13.32 -7.66 5.49
CA PHE A 65 -12.52 -8.07 6.66
C PHE A 65 -11.15 -8.65 6.29
N TRP A 66 -11.09 -9.57 5.32
CA TRP A 66 -9.82 -10.20 4.94
C TRP A 66 -8.84 -9.23 4.25
N HIS A 67 -9.38 -8.23 3.53
CA HIS A 67 -8.57 -7.17 2.94
C HIS A 67 -7.96 -6.29 4.04
N LEU A 68 -8.76 -5.86 5.02
CA LEU A 68 -8.26 -5.14 6.19
C LEU A 68 -7.24 -5.97 6.97
N PHE A 69 -7.59 -7.23 7.30
CA PHE A 69 -6.73 -8.11 8.07
C PHE A 69 -5.35 -8.29 7.42
N GLY A 70 -5.29 -8.60 6.12
CA GLY A 70 -4.04 -8.76 5.40
C GLY A 70 -3.18 -7.49 5.41
N ASN A 71 -3.80 -6.32 5.20
CA ASN A 71 -3.11 -5.04 5.27
C ASN A 71 -2.57 -4.75 6.69
N MET A 72 -3.40 -4.88 7.69
CA MET A 72 -3.00 -4.60 9.08
C MET A 72 -1.96 -5.60 9.58
N PHE A 73 -2.07 -6.87 9.19
CA PHE A 73 -1.09 -7.89 9.52
C PHE A 73 0.28 -7.58 8.89
N ALA A 74 0.33 -7.23 7.61
CA ALA A 74 1.58 -6.83 6.96
C ALA A 74 2.18 -5.56 7.59
N LEU A 75 1.36 -4.54 7.85
CA LEU A 75 1.79 -3.32 8.53
C LEU A 75 2.33 -3.62 9.94
N TYR A 76 1.68 -4.50 10.69
CA TYR A 76 2.12 -4.93 12.02
C TYR A 76 3.47 -5.66 12.02
N ILE A 77 3.69 -6.53 11.03
CA ILE A 77 4.92 -7.34 10.92
C ILE A 77 6.12 -6.49 10.46
N PHE A 78 5.94 -5.70 9.41
CA PHE A 78 7.05 -5.03 8.72
C PHE A 78 7.24 -3.57 9.13
N GLY A 79 6.15 -2.88 9.44
CA GLY A 79 6.16 -1.45 9.74
C GLY A 79 7.06 -1.06 10.91
N PRO A 80 6.98 -1.73 12.09
CA PRO A 80 7.75 -1.32 13.25
C PRO A 80 9.26 -1.38 13.05
N ASP A 81 9.76 -2.35 12.30
CA ASP A 81 11.21 -2.46 12.04
C ASP A 81 11.70 -1.33 11.14
N VAL A 82 10.91 -0.98 10.12
CA VAL A 82 11.22 0.17 9.24
C VAL A 82 11.11 1.48 10.02
N GLU A 83 10.05 1.68 10.81
CA GLU A 83 9.88 2.91 11.60
C GLU A 83 11.00 3.10 12.63
N ARG A 84 11.44 2.02 13.33
CA ARG A 84 12.58 2.10 14.25
C ARG A 84 13.89 2.49 13.55
N LEU A 85 14.05 2.03 12.32
CA LEU A 85 15.28 2.28 11.56
C LEU A 85 15.38 3.74 11.10
N VAL A 86 14.28 4.30 10.58
CA VAL A 86 14.30 5.64 9.96
C VAL A 86 13.74 6.75 10.87
N GLY A 87 13.09 6.38 11.95
CA GLY A 87 12.36 7.27 12.85
C GLY A 87 10.94 7.61 12.37
N PRO A 88 10.05 8.05 13.27
CA PRO A 88 8.63 8.23 12.99
C PRO A 88 8.37 9.27 11.89
N ARG A 89 9.09 10.39 11.88
CA ARG A 89 8.91 11.46 10.88
C ARG A 89 9.22 10.98 9.46
N ARG A 90 10.37 10.29 9.27
CA ARG A 90 10.74 9.77 7.94
C ARG A 90 9.84 8.63 7.51
N PHE A 91 9.41 7.78 8.45
CA PHE A 91 8.45 6.73 8.18
C PHE A 91 7.11 7.28 7.67
N SER A 92 6.56 8.31 8.34
CA SER A 92 5.32 8.96 7.90
C SER A 92 5.43 9.55 6.50
N VAL A 93 6.53 10.27 6.21
CA VAL A 93 6.80 10.81 4.87
C VAL A 93 6.91 9.69 3.85
N TYR A 94 7.65 8.63 4.17
CA TYR A 94 7.84 7.48 3.28
C TYR A 94 6.52 6.80 2.94
N TYR A 95 5.73 6.47 3.96
CA TYR A 95 4.42 5.84 3.78
C TYR A 95 3.48 6.72 2.96
N GLY A 96 3.37 8.01 3.29
CA GLY A 96 2.53 8.96 2.56
C GLY A 96 2.92 9.10 1.08
N VAL A 97 4.23 9.18 0.80
CA VAL A 97 4.74 9.25 -0.58
C VAL A 97 4.46 7.96 -1.35
N CYS A 98 4.58 6.79 -0.72
CA CYS A 98 4.21 5.51 -1.34
C CYS A 98 2.71 5.42 -1.62
N VAL A 99 1.86 5.90 -0.71
CA VAL A 99 0.40 5.96 -0.90
C VAL A 99 0.05 6.85 -2.10
N ILE A 100 0.60 8.07 -2.17
CA ILE A 100 0.35 9.00 -3.28
C ILE A 100 0.88 8.43 -4.60
N GLY A 101 2.08 7.86 -4.60
CA GLY A 101 2.67 7.26 -5.79
C GLY A 101 1.86 6.05 -6.31
N ALA A 102 1.34 5.24 -5.41
CA ALA A 102 0.43 4.15 -5.74
C ALA A 102 -0.86 4.68 -6.39
N ALA A 103 -1.47 5.72 -5.80
CA ALA A 103 -2.66 6.36 -6.35
C ALA A 103 -2.43 6.92 -7.76
N LEU A 104 -1.36 7.67 -7.96
CA LEU A 104 -1.03 8.26 -9.27
C LEU A 104 -0.75 7.19 -10.32
N THR A 105 -0.04 6.12 -9.97
CA THR A 105 0.19 4.98 -10.87
C THR A 105 -1.12 4.32 -11.25
N GLN A 106 -2.01 4.09 -10.29
CA GLN A 106 -3.32 3.47 -10.54
C GLN A 106 -4.20 4.36 -11.44
N LEU A 107 -4.27 5.66 -11.17
CA LEU A 107 -5.01 6.60 -12.00
C LEU A 107 -4.50 6.60 -13.45
N PHE A 108 -3.17 6.60 -13.64
CA PHE A 108 -2.58 6.52 -14.97
C PHE A 108 -2.94 5.21 -15.68
N VAL A 109 -2.83 4.09 -15.00
CA VAL A 109 -3.11 2.76 -15.59
C VAL A 109 -4.59 2.64 -15.95
N VAL A 110 -5.50 3.06 -15.06
CA VAL A 110 -6.94 2.99 -15.32
C VAL A 110 -7.35 3.99 -16.41
N HIS A 111 -6.70 5.15 -16.51
CA HIS A 111 -7.00 6.11 -17.56
C HIS A 111 -6.48 5.68 -18.94
N ALA A 112 -5.24 5.16 -19.02
CA ALA A 112 -4.53 4.98 -20.27
C ALA A 112 -4.49 3.53 -20.79
N ILE A 113 -4.61 2.53 -19.92
CA ILE A 113 -4.32 1.13 -20.27
C ILE A 113 -5.54 0.22 -20.04
N TYR A 114 -6.18 0.31 -18.87
CA TYR A 114 -7.31 -0.54 -18.48
C TYR A 114 -8.49 0.31 -17.95
N PRO A 115 -9.20 1.02 -18.83
CA PRO A 115 -10.33 1.84 -18.40
C PRO A 115 -11.40 1.03 -17.71
N GLY A 116 -11.97 1.56 -16.62
CA GLY A 116 -13.04 0.89 -15.90
C GLY A 116 -13.66 1.77 -14.81
N PRO A 117 -14.90 1.44 -14.39
CA PRO A 117 -15.68 2.23 -13.44
C PRO A 117 -15.36 1.94 -11.97
N TYR A 118 -14.29 1.21 -11.67
CA TYR A 118 -14.05 0.69 -10.34
C TYR A 118 -13.17 1.62 -9.50
N PRO A 119 -13.57 1.92 -8.25
CA PRO A 119 -12.72 2.67 -7.33
C PRO A 119 -11.58 1.80 -6.80
N THR A 120 -10.49 2.44 -6.44
CA THR A 120 -9.38 1.79 -5.71
C THR A 120 -9.46 2.16 -4.23
N ILE A 121 -9.27 1.16 -3.37
CA ILE A 121 -9.26 1.29 -1.90
C ILE A 121 -8.21 0.37 -1.30
N GLY A 122 -7.64 0.75 -0.17
CA GLY A 122 -6.72 -0.07 0.63
C GLY A 122 -5.38 0.57 0.95
N ALA A 123 -4.83 0.21 2.11
CA ALA A 123 -3.51 0.66 2.58
C ALA A 123 -2.34 0.01 1.81
N SER A 124 -2.63 -0.96 0.95
CA SER A 124 -1.64 -1.86 0.34
C SER A 124 -0.57 -1.13 -0.48
N GLY A 125 -0.90 -0.04 -1.20
CA GLY A 125 0.10 0.74 -1.92
C GLY A 125 1.23 1.25 -1.02
N GLY A 126 0.89 1.80 0.15
CA GLY A 126 1.87 2.18 1.17
C GLY A 126 2.60 0.99 1.79
N ILE A 127 1.89 -0.12 2.03
CA ILE A 127 2.45 -1.35 2.61
C ILE A 127 3.45 -2.01 1.66
N PHE A 128 3.18 -2.04 0.36
CA PHE A 128 4.15 -2.53 -0.63
C PHE A 128 5.43 -1.69 -0.67
N GLY A 129 5.31 -0.37 -0.47
CA GLY A 129 6.46 0.49 -0.21
C GLY A 129 7.25 0.05 1.04
N ILE A 130 6.55 -0.20 2.17
CA ILE A 130 7.19 -0.70 3.41
C ILE A 130 7.87 -2.06 3.17
N LEU A 131 7.23 -2.98 2.45
CA LEU A 131 7.81 -4.29 2.11
C LEU A 131 9.10 -4.14 1.30
N LEU A 132 9.10 -3.25 0.30
CA LEU A 132 10.30 -2.95 -0.47
C LEU A 132 11.42 -2.41 0.44
N PHE A 133 11.10 -1.43 1.29
CA PHE A 133 12.08 -0.88 2.23
C PHE A 133 12.66 -1.97 3.12
N TYR A 134 11.79 -2.82 3.67
CA TYR A 134 12.19 -3.93 4.54
C TYR A 134 13.13 -4.91 3.83
N GLY A 135 12.78 -5.32 2.60
CA GLY A 135 13.65 -6.19 1.78
C GLY A 135 15.01 -5.59 1.46
N MET A 136 15.08 -4.26 1.27
CA MET A 136 16.33 -3.54 1.02
C MET A 136 17.17 -3.31 2.29
N ALA A 137 16.52 -3.09 3.44
CA ALA A 137 17.18 -2.80 4.71
C ALA A 137 17.61 -4.07 5.46
N PHE A 138 16.82 -5.13 5.35
CA PHE A 138 17.02 -6.40 6.06
C PHE A 138 17.05 -7.60 5.11
N PRO A 139 17.87 -7.58 4.03
CA PRO A 139 17.75 -8.53 2.92
C PRO A 139 17.92 -10.00 3.31
N ARG A 140 18.75 -10.29 4.30
CA ARG A 140 19.03 -11.66 4.76
C ARG A 140 18.14 -12.14 5.90
N ARG A 141 17.21 -11.30 6.40
CA ARG A 141 16.31 -11.70 7.47
C ARG A 141 15.34 -12.74 6.93
N GLN A 142 15.24 -13.87 7.65
CA GLN A 142 14.34 -14.96 7.27
C GLN A 142 12.88 -14.57 7.58
N LEU A 143 12.03 -14.67 6.59
CA LEU A 143 10.58 -14.58 6.70
C LEU A 143 10.02 -15.98 6.55
N LEU A 144 9.09 -16.34 7.43
CA LEU A 144 8.37 -17.59 7.31
C LEU A 144 7.05 -17.34 6.59
N LEU A 145 6.86 -17.92 5.41
CA LEU A 145 5.55 -17.93 4.78
C LEU A 145 4.57 -18.71 5.65
N LEU A 146 3.31 -18.28 5.67
CA LEU A 146 2.29 -18.97 6.46
C LEU A 146 1.87 -20.29 5.82
N PHE A 147 1.74 -20.31 4.49
CA PHE A 147 1.32 -21.48 3.72
C PHE A 147 1.98 -21.51 2.32
N PRO A 148 2.77 -22.56 2.02
CA PRO A 148 3.38 -23.51 2.97
C PRO A 148 4.41 -22.80 3.87
N PRO A 149 4.75 -23.34 5.05
CA PRO A 149 5.70 -22.69 5.97
C PRO A 149 7.14 -22.82 5.47
N ILE A 150 7.47 -22.06 4.45
CA ILE A 150 8.80 -22.03 3.83
C ILE A 150 9.56 -20.80 4.34
N PRO A 151 10.72 -20.98 4.98
CA PRO A 151 11.60 -19.88 5.31
C PRO A 151 12.28 -19.36 4.05
N MET A 152 12.25 -18.04 3.84
CA MET A 152 12.96 -17.40 2.75
C MET A 152 13.54 -16.04 3.17
N PRO A 153 14.64 -15.58 2.58
CA PRO A 153 15.20 -14.27 2.89
C PRO A 153 14.28 -13.16 2.36
N ALA A 154 14.22 -12.04 3.10
CA ALA A 154 13.31 -10.94 2.80
C ALA A 154 13.48 -10.36 1.39
N TRP A 155 14.71 -10.28 0.88
CA TRP A 155 14.94 -9.81 -0.50
C TRP A 155 14.24 -10.70 -1.54
N LEU A 156 14.30 -12.02 -1.34
CA LEU A 156 13.67 -12.98 -2.26
C LEU A 156 12.14 -12.87 -2.19
N PHE A 157 11.58 -12.83 -0.97
CA PHE A 157 10.15 -12.65 -0.75
C PHE A 157 9.62 -11.41 -1.46
N VAL A 158 10.26 -10.25 -1.25
CA VAL A 158 9.82 -8.97 -1.84
C VAL A 158 9.95 -8.99 -3.37
N THR A 159 11.03 -9.59 -3.90
CA THR A 159 11.23 -9.71 -5.35
C THR A 159 10.17 -10.60 -6.00
N LEU A 160 9.93 -11.79 -5.44
CA LEU A 160 8.93 -12.73 -5.96
C LEU A 160 7.52 -12.14 -5.88
N TYR A 161 7.21 -11.43 -4.79
CA TYR A 161 5.90 -10.80 -4.64
C TYR A 161 5.71 -9.65 -5.62
N GLY A 162 6.74 -8.84 -5.87
CA GLY A 162 6.70 -7.80 -6.92
C GLY A 162 6.53 -8.37 -8.33
N ILE A 163 7.21 -9.49 -8.65
CA ILE A 163 7.04 -10.19 -9.93
C ILE A 163 5.63 -10.76 -10.05
N LEU A 164 5.09 -11.34 -8.98
CA LEU A 164 3.72 -11.85 -8.96
C LEU A 164 2.71 -10.74 -9.23
N GLU A 165 2.83 -9.59 -8.54
CA GLU A 165 1.95 -8.43 -8.75
C GLU A 165 2.01 -7.90 -10.19
N LEU A 166 3.22 -7.85 -10.78
CA LEU A 166 3.38 -7.46 -12.18
C LEU A 166 2.68 -8.46 -13.10
N GLY A 167 2.90 -9.76 -12.89
CA GLY A 167 2.27 -10.82 -13.70
C GLY A 167 0.75 -10.76 -13.61
N LEU A 168 0.19 -10.69 -12.40
CA LEU A 168 -1.26 -10.59 -12.20
C LEU A 168 -1.85 -9.32 -12.81
N GLY A 169 -1.14 -8.19 -12.73
CA GLY A 169 -1.56 -6.94 -13.35
C GLY A 169 -1.56 -6.98 -14.88
N VAL A 170 -0.54 -7.58 -15.49
CA VAL A 170 -0.40 -7.67 -16.96
C VAL A 170 -1.37 -8.70 -17.55
N PHE A 171 -1.51 -9.87 -16.93
CA PHE A 171 -2.37 -10.94 -17.45
C PHE A 171 -3.85 -10.78 -17.04
N GLY A 172 -4.18 -9.78 -16.20
CA GLY A 172 -5.58 -9.45 -15.85
C GLY A 172 -6.33 -10.55 -15.11
N THR A 173 -5.63 -11.42 -14.38
CA THR A 173 -6.20 -12.64 -13.79
C THR A 173 -7.00 -12.39 -12.52
N SER A 174 -6.91 -11.21 -11.92
CA SER A 174 -7.56 -10.87 -10.64
C SER A 174 -8.34 -9.57 -10.77
N GLN A 175 -9.61 -9.67 -11.17
CA GLN A 175 -10.52 -8.52 -11.22
C GLN A 175 -10.68 -7.89 -9.83
N GLY A 176 -10.58 -6.55 -9.76
CA GLY A 176 -10.78 -5.79 -8.52
C GLY A 176 -9.54 -5.62 -7.64
N VAL A 177 -8.38 -6.15 -8.03
CA VAL A 177 -7.12 -5.89 -7.31
C VAL A 177 -6.28 -4.88 -8.07
N ALA A 178 -5.86 -3.85 -7.37
CA ALA A 178 -5.06 -2.76 -7.95
C ALA A 178 -3.55 -3.12 -7.96
N HIS A 179 -3.16 -4.15 -8.71
CA HIS A 179 -1.77 -4.64 -8.80
C HIS A 179 -0.78 -3.53 -9.17
N PHE A 180 -1.16 -2.66 -10.10
CA PHE A 180 -0.32 -1.53 -10.49
C PHE A 180 -0.18 -0.46 -9.39
N ALA A 181 -1.17 -0.30 -8.51
CA ALA A 181 -1.02 0.54 -7.32
C ALA A 181 0.04 -0.02 -6.37
N HIS A 182 0.08 -1.35 -6.17
CA HIS A 182 1.11 -2.00 -5.37
C HIS A 182 2.51 -1.74 -5.92
N LEU A 183 2.69 -1.96 -7.22
CA LEU A 183 3.95 -1.67 -7.92
C LEU A 183 4.30 -0.18 -7.88
N GLY A 184 3.32 0.71 -8.04
CA GLY A 184 3.49 2.16 -7.92
C GLY A 184 4.04 2.57 -6.55
N GLY A 185 3.50 1.99 -5.48
CA GLY A 185 4.01 2.18 -4.12
C GLY A 185 5.46 1.70 -3.95
N MET A 186 5.81 0.53 -4.51
CA MET A 186 7.19 0.01 -4.50
C MET A 186 8.14 0.93 -5.28
N VAL A 187 7.80 1.31 -6.52
CA VAL A 187 8.65 2.17 -7.36
C VAL A 187 8.89 3.52 -6.72
N THR A 188 7.83 4.15 -6.22
CA THR A 188 7.93 5.46 -5.56
C THR A 188 8.76 5.36 -4.28
N GLY A 189 8.56 4.29 -3.50
CA GLY A 189 9.37 3.99 -2.34
C GLY A 189 10.84 3.79 -2.68
N PHE A 190 11.15 3.05 -3.75
CA PHE A 190 12.52 2.88 -4.24
C PHE A 190 13.19 4.20 -4.60
N VAL A 191 12.50 5.05 -5.36
CA VAL A 191 13.03 6.36 -5.76
C VAL A 191 13.34 7.21 -4.51
N LEU A 192 12.43 7.23 -3.53
CA LEU A 192 12.64 8.00 -2.30
C LEU A 192 13.81 7.47 -1.46
N ILE A 193 13.98 6.14 -1.35
CA ILE A 193 15.13 5.53 -0.68
C ILE A 193 16.42 5.93 -1.39
N ARG A 194 16.48 5.85 -2.72
CA ARG A 194 17.65 6.24 -3.51
C ARG A 194 17.98 7.72 -3.32
N TYR A 195 16.97 8.58 -3.33
CA TYR A 195 17.13 10.02 -3.07
C TYR A 195 17.69 10.28 -1.67
N TRP A 196 17.16 9.63 -0.63
CA TRP A 196 17.66 9.81 0.72
C TRP A 196 19.09 9.30 0.89
N ARG A 197 19.43 8.17 0.28
CA ARG A 197 20.81 7.65 0.29
C ARG A 197 21.81 8.57 -0.41
N SER A 198 21.42 9.24 -1.48
CA SER A 198 22.29 10.18 -2.17
C SER A 198 22.58 11.44 -1.35
N ARG A 199 21.64 11.83 -0.48
CA ARG A 199 21.74 13.02 0.38
C ARG A 199 22.37 12.72 1.76
N ASN A 200 22.09 11.56 2.32
CA ASN A 200 22.57 11.13 3.62
C ASN A 200 23.22 9.74 3.51
N ARG A 201 24.54 9.66 3.66
CA ARG A 201 25.31 8.40 3.61
C ARG A 201 24.93 7.37 4.71
N TYR A 202 24.06 7.71 5.65
CA TYR A 202 23.72 6.94 6.86
C TYR A 202 22.22 6.61 6.97
N LEU A 203 21.59 6.09 5.91
CA LEU A 203 20.22 5.64 6.05
C LEU A 203 20.10 4.26 6.73
N TYR A 204 21.08 3.40 6.57
CA TYR A 204 21.35 2.11 7.26
C TYR A 204 22.66 1.51 6.76
#